data_683d4e94df4387cc8831bfae1660a7a2
#
_entry.id   683d4e94df4387cc8831bfae1660a7a2
#
_cell.length_a   1.000
_cell.length_b   1.000
_cell.length_c   1.000
_cell.angle_alpha   90.00
_cell.angle_beta   90.00
_cell.angle_gamma   90.00
#
_symmetry.space_group_name_H-M   'P 1'
#
loop_
_entity.id
_entity.type
_entity.pdbx_description
1 polymer ?
#
loop_
_entity_poly.entity_id
_entity_poly.type
_entity_poly.pdbx_seq_one_letter_code
_entity_poly.pdbx_strand_id
1 'polypeptide(L)'
;MDIEFVRSRFIKHFDGKTGNIYFSPGRINLIGEHTDYNGGFVFPGAVDKGIMAEVRPNGLNTIMCYSIDLKDRVEFKVDDPEGPRATWARFIYGMVQEFRKLGVEVKGFNIAFAGDVPLGAGMSSSAALESCIGCALNDLFADNKVSKWDIALAGQATEHKYIGVNCGIMDQFASVFGQAGKLMRLDCRSREFEYFPFDPKGYQLVLVNSKVKHELVGSPYNDRRRSCENVVAAIAAQFPDRHFETLRDAEWTDLEAVRNKVSEEDYSRAHYVLGEKARVLAVCEALNQGEYETVGQKMYETHDGLSNEYDVSCEELDFLNDVARECGVTGSRIMGGGFGGCTINLVKEERYDHFVEEVTKRFAAKYGHAPEVYPVVISDGSHKVC
;
A
#
# COMPACT_ATOMS: atom_id res chain seq x y z
N MET A 1 -6.27 -15.59 -8.34
CA MET A 1 -5.97 -15.49 -9.80
C MET A 1 -5.66 -16.87 -10.35
N ASP A 2 -6.05 -17.18 -11.62
CA ASP A 2 -5.80 -18.49 -12.25
C ASP A 2 -4.42 -18.53 -12.94
N ILE A 3 -3.61 -19.52 -12.57
CA ILE A 3 -2.27 -19.76 -13.14
C ILE A 3 -2.35 -19.99 -14.65
N GLU A 4 -3.31 -20.80 -15.12
CA GLU A 4 -3.46 -21.14 -16.54
C GLU A 4 -3.85 -19.90 -17.38
N PHE A 5 -4.53 -18.95 -16.80
CA PHE A 5 -4.83 -17.67 -17.46
C PHE A 5 -3.53 -16.90 -17.79
N VAL A 6 -2.61 -16.76 -16.84
CA VAL A 6 -1.33 -16.06 -17.05
C VAL A 6 -0.43 -16.87 -18.00
N ARG A 7 -0.29 -18.17 -17.75
CA ARG A 7 0.53 -19.11 -18.55
C ARG A 7 0.13 -19.14 -20.03
N SER A 8 -1.16 -19.24 -20.32
CA SER A 8 -1.65 -19.25 -21.71
C SER A 8 -1.29 -17.97 -22.47
N ARG A 9 -1.28 -16.82 -21.78
CA ARG A 9 -0.89 -15.52 -22.36
C ARG A 9 0.63 -15.43 -22.54
N PHE A 10 1.42 -15.93 -21.55
CA PHE A 10 2.87 -16.00 -21.66
C PHE A 10 3.29 -16.85 -22.88
N ILE A 11 2.78 -18.08 -23.00
CA ILE A 11 3.04 -18.97 -24.12
C ILE A 11 2.67 -18.31 -25.47
N LYS A 12 1.53 -17.63 -25.52
CA LYS A 12 1.06 -16.98 -26.75
C LYS A 12 1.99 -15.84 -27.21
N HIS A 13 2.57 -15.09 -26.26
CA HIS A 13 3.36 -13.89 -26.56
C HIS A 13 4.87 -14.17 -26.62
N PHE A 14 5.35 -15.30 -26.08
CA PHE A 14 6.78 -15.63 -25.95
C PHE A 14 7.09 -17.08 -26.37
N ASP A 15 7.41 -17.30 -27.62
CA ASP A 15 8.02 -18.50 -28.24
C ASP A 15 7.47 -19.91 -27.82
N GLY A 16 6.29 -19.96 -27.23
CA GLY A 16 5.60 -21.23 -26.90
C GLY A 16 6.15 -22.00 -25.70
N LYS A 17 7.12 -21.45 -24.95
CA LYS A 17 7.70 -22.08 -23.77
C LYS A 17 7.18 -21.46 -22.48
N THR A 18 7.15 -22.22 -21.40
CA THR A 18 6.76 -21.78 -20.06
C THR A 18 7.92 -21.18 -19.27
N GLY A 19 7.61 -20.42 -18.24
CA GLY A 19 8.51 -19.88 -17.22
C GLY A 19 8.11 -20.32 -15.81
N ASN A 20 8.71 -19.70 -14.81
CA ASN A 20 8.29 -19.83 -13.41
C ASN A 20 7.17 -18.83 -13.11
N ILE A 21 6.23 -19.24 -12.26
CA ILE A 21 5.11 -18.39 -11.80
C ILE A 21 5.45 -17.81 -10.44
N TYR A 22 5.24 -16.50 -10.32
CA TYR A 22 5.40 -15.75 -9.07
C TYR A 22 4.10 -15.03 -8.75
N PHE A 23 3.81 -14.91 -7.46
CA PHE A 23 2.69 -14.13 -6.96
C PHE A 23 3.17 -13.14 -5.92
N SER A 24 2.61 -11.95 -5.94
CA SER A 24 2.81 -10.94 -4.91
C SER A 24 1.50 -10.27 -4.57
N PRO A 25 1.13 -10.23 -3.29
CA PRO A 25 -0.11 -9.64 -2.84
C PRO A 25 -0.07 -8.12 -2.88
N GLY A 26 -1.24 -7.50 -3.05
CA GLY A 26 -1.50 -6.17 -2.56
C GLY A 26 -1.61 -6.17 -1.03
N ARG A 27 -1.91 -5.00 -0.45
CA ARG A 27 -2.02 -4.86 1.01
C ARG A 27 -3.27 -4.09 1.41
N ILE A 28 -3.72 -4.37 2.60
CA ILE A 28 -4.49 -3.40 3.39
C ILE A 28 -3.55 -2.76 4.42
N ASN A 29 -3.98 -1.63 4.99
CA ASN A 29 -3.42 -1.12 6.22
C ASN A 29 -4.59 -0.95 7.19
N LEU A 30 -4.57 -1.61 8.34
CA LEU A 30 -5.70 -1.56 9.27
C LEU A 30 -5.78 -0.21 9.96
N ILE A 31 -4.64 0.40 10.28
CA ILE A 31 -4.49 1.70 10.92
C ILE A 31 -3.06 2.23 10.74
N GLY A 32 -2.81 3.54 10.90
CA GLY A 32 -1.48 4.14 10.74
C GLY A 32 -1.24 4.70 9.34
N GLU A 33 -2.24 5.40 8.78
CA GLU A 33 -2.06 6.08 7.49
C GLU A 33 -1.24 7.37 7.63
N HIS A 34 -0.39 7.63 6.63
CA HIS A 34 0.49 8.81 6.56
C HIS A 34 1.51 8.93 7.71
N THR A 35 1.76 7.84 8.42
CA THR A 35 2.76 7.80 9.51
C THR A 35 4.11 7.24 9.08
N ASP A 36 4.17 6.47 8.00
CA ASP A 36 5.36 5.77 7.53
C ASP A 36 6.52 6.73 7.15
N TYR A 37 6.26 7.75 6.35
CA TYR A 37 7.26 8.75 6.00
C TYR A 37 7.54 9.77 7.13
N ASN A 38 6.79 9.69 8.24
CA ASN A 38 7.05 10.38 9.50
C ASN A 38 7.83 9.52 10.51
N GLY A 39 8.38 8.37 10.09
CA GLY A 39 9.08 7.43 10.97
C GLY A 39 8.17 6.79 12.02
N GLY A 40 6.86 6.80 11.79
CA GLY A 40 5.84 6.28 12.70
C GLY A 40 5.64 4.78 12.60
N PHE A 41 4.53 4.32 13.19
CA PHE A 41 4.08 2.94 13.09
C PHE A 41 2.99 2.81 12.03
N VAL A 42 3.03 1.73 11.27
CA VAL A 42 1.95 1.27 10.38
C VAL A 42 1.51 -0.13 10.78
N PHE A 43 0.29 -0.52 10.36
CA PHE A 43 -0.27 -1.82 10.75
C PHE A 43 -0.88 -2.56 9.55
N PRO A 44 -0.05 -2.85 8.52
CA PRO A 44 -0.54 -3.49 7.31
C PRO A 44 -0.69 -5.02 7.43
N GLY A 45 -1.39 -5.57 6.43
CA GLY A 45 -1.44 -6.99 6.13
C GLY A 45 -1.50 -7.23 4.63
N ALA A 46 -0.82 -8.26 4.15
CA ALA A 46 -0.95 -8.73 2.77
C ALA A 46 -2.33 -9.35 2.56
N VAL A 47 -2.92 -9.20 1.37
CA VAL A 47 -4.26 -9.72 1.06
C VAL A 47 -4.25 -10.72 -0.09
N ASP A 48 -5.33 -11.47 -0.24
CA ASP A 48 -5.51 -12.50 -1.27
C ASP A 48 -5.63 -11.96 -2.71
N LYS A 49 -5.62 -10.64 -2.90
CA LYS A 49 -5.58 -9.96 -4.20
C LYS A 49 -4.15 -9.52 -4.49
N GLY A 50 -3.68 -9.69 -5.73
CA GLY A 50 -2.28 -9.40 -6.04
C GLY A 50 -1.96 -9.36 -7.53
N ILE A 51 -0.68 -9.44 -7.82
CA ILE A 51 -0.10 -9.57 -9.16
C ILE A 51 0.48 -10.98 -9.30
N MET A 52 0.13 -11.64 -10.39
CA MET A 52 0.73 -12.91 -10.80
C MET A 52 1.52 -12.70 -12.09
N ALA A 53 2.75 -13.19 -12.12
CA ALA A 53 3.62 -13.08 -13.29
C ALA A 53 4.23 -14.43 -13.64
N GLU A 54 4.30 -14.73 -14.93
CA GLU A 54 5.16 -15.79 -15.45
C GLU A 54 6.44 -15.16 -16.02
N VAL A 55 7.60 -15.63 -15.56
CA VAL A 55 8.90 -15.05 -15.89
C VAL A 55 9.87 -16.16 -16.32
N ARG A 56 10.63 -15.90 -17.41
CA ARG A 56 11.66 -16.81 -17.91
C ARG A 56 12.85 -16.06 -18.50
N PRO A 57 14.10 -16.41 -18.12
CA PRO A 57 15.30 -15.92 -18.82
C PRO A 57 15.22 -16.23 -20.32
N ASN A 58 15.61 -15.28 -21.16
CA ASN A 58 15.52 -15.43 -22.62
C ASN A 58 16.88 -15.52 -23.35
N GLY A 59 17.98 -15.41 -22.60
CA GLY A 59 19.34 -15.47 -23.16
C GLY A 59 19.79 -14.21 -23.92
N LEU A 60 18.98 -13.14 -23.92
CA LEU A 60 19.28 -11.88 -24.58
C LEU A 60 19.69 -10.81 -23.55
N ASN A 61 20.10 -9.63 -24.03
CA ASN A 61 20.23 -8.42 -23.19
C ASN A 61 18.97 -7.55 -23.26
N THR A 62 17.81 -8.16 -23.46
CA THR A 62 16.53 -7.44 -23.63
C THR A 62 15.47 -8.04 -22.71
N ILE A 63 14.73 -7.18 -22.04
CA ILE A 63 13.57 -7.54 -21.24
C ILE A 63 12.33 -7.28 -22.10
N MET A 64 11.51 -8.31 -22.25
CA MET A 64 10.27 -8.28 -23.03
C MET A 64 9.09 -8.44 -22.08
N CYS A 65 8.29 -7.39 -21.93
CA CYS A 65 7.20 -7.31 -20.99
C CYS A 65 5.84 -7.33 -21.71
N TYR A 66 4.88 -8.07 -21.18
CA TYR A 66 3.49 -8.04 -21.62
C TYR A 66 2.56 -7.87 -20.42
N SER A 67 1.87 -6.73 -20.35
CA SER A 67 0.77 -6.53 -19.41
C SER A 67 -0.51 -7.10 -20.01
N ILE A 68 -1.06 -8.15 -19.38
CA ILE A 68 -2.24 -8.86 -19.87
C ILE A 68 -3.47 -7.96 -19.77
N ASP A 69 -3.61 -7.23 -18.67
CA ASP A 69 -4.76 -6.38 -18.38
C ASP A 69 -4.82 -5.17 -19.31
N LEU A 70 -3.66 -4.54 -19.56
CA LEU A 70 -3.54 -3.40 -20.46
C LEU A 70 -3.46 -3.82 -21.95
N LYS A 71 -3.23 -5.11 -22.23
CA LYS A 71 -2.96 -5.66 -23.57
C LYS A 71 -1.82 -4.92 -24.28
N ASP A 72 -0.82 -4.53 -23.51
CA ASP A 72 0.30 -3.71 -23.95
C ASP A 72 1.63 -4.45 -23.82
N ARG A 73 2.53 -4.23 -24.79
CA ARG A 73 3.85 -4.86 -24.86
C ARG A 73 4.93 -3.80 -24.91
N VAL A 74 5.94 -3.96 -24.07
CA VAL A 74 7.10 -3.08 -23.99
C VAL A 74 8.37 -3.92 -23.98
N GLU A 75 9.40 -3.43 -24.69
CA GLU A 75 10.75 -4.02 -24.71
C GLU A 75 11.78 -2.95 -24.39
N PHE A 76 12.79 -3.30 -23.59
CA PHE A 76 13.91 -2.43 -23.28
C PHE A 76 15.16 -3.26 -22.96
N LYS A 77 16.34 -2.70 -23.10
CA LYS A 77 17.60 -3.38 -22.73
C LYS A 77 17.81 -3.33 -21.22
N VAL A 78 18.46 -4.36 -20.69
CA VAL A 78 18.83 -4.44 -19.26
C VAL A 78 19.66 -3.24 -18.82
N ASP A 79 20.53 -2.73 -19.69
CA ASP A 79 21.45 -1.62 -19.45
C ASP A 79 21.02 -0.29 -20.11
N ASP A 80 19.75 -0.17 -20.52
CA ASP A 80 19.19 1.06 -21.06
C ASP A 80 19.28 2.18 -20.02
N PRO A 81 19.91 3.32 -20.31
CA PRO A 81 20.07 4.42 -19.35
C PRO A 81 18.78 5.22 -19.09
N GLU A 82 17.84 5.24 -20.04
CA GLU A 82 16.61 6.03 -19.96
C GLU A 82 15.40 5.21 -19.52
N GLY A 83 15.40 3.93 -19.85
CA GLY A 83 14.28 3.01 -19.59
C GLY A 83 13.04 3.27 -20.46
N PRO A 84 11.99 2.47 -20.27
CA PRO A 84 10.77 2.54 -21.06
C PRO A 84 9.95 3.81 -20.75
N ARG A 85 9.17 4.27 -21.75
CA ARG A 85 8.25 5.42 -21.57
C ARG A 85 6.96 5.04 -20.85
N ALA A 86 6.48 3.82 -21.03
CA ALA A 86 5.25 3.33 -20.40
C ALA A 86 5.44 3.22 -18.89
N THR A 87 4.62 3.92 -18.11
CA THR A 87 4.73 4.00 -16.64
C THR A 87 4.72 2.62 -15.99
N TRP A 88 3.84 1.71 -16.42
CA TRP A 88 3.79 0.37 -15.85
C TRP A 88 5.08 -0.43 -16.05
N ALA A 89 5.78 -0.23 -17.19
CA ALA A 89 7.05 -0.90 -17.47
C ALA A 89 8.22 -0.27 -16.71
N ARG A 90 8.10 0.99 -16.25
CA ARG A 90 9.11 1.65 -15.40
C ARG A 90 9.24 1.00 -14.03
N PHE A 91 8.18 0.41 -13.49
CA PHE A 91 8.28 -0.39 -12.26
C PHE A 91 9.18 -1.60 -12.45
N ILE A 92 9.04 -2.31 -13.56
CA ILE A 92 9.90 -3.47 -13.89
C ILE A 92 11.34 -3.00 -14.11
N TYR A 93 11.51 -1.94 -14.89
CA TYR A 93 12.82 -1.34 -15.17
C TYR A 93 13.52 -0.89 -13.88
N GLY A 94 12.83 -0.18 -13.00
CA GLY A 94 13.37 0.30 -11.73
C GLY A 94 13.87 -0.86 -10.85
N MET A 95 13.06 -1.91 -10.69
CA MET A 95 13.46 -3.10 -9.95
C MET A 95 14.72 -3.75 -10.55
N VAL A 96 14.82 -3.86 -11.87
CA VAL A 96 16.03 -4.37 -12.55
C VAL A 96 17.24 -3.49 -12.22
N GLN A 97 17.13 -2.17 -12.30
CA GLN A 97 18.24 -1.26 -12.02
C GLN A 97 18.65 -1.30 -10.52
N GLU A 98 17.70 -1.37 -9.60
CA GLU A 98 18.02 -1.47 -8.17
C GLU A 98 18.66 -2.82 -7.82
N PHE A 99 18.23 -3.93 -8.41
CA PHE A 99 18.91 -5.24 -8.25
C PHE A 99 20.35 -5.24 -8.81
N ARG A 100 20.56 -4.58 -9.95
CA ARG A 100 21.93 -4.41 -10.49
C ARG A 100 22.82 -3.60 -9.53
N LYS A 101 22.29 -2.60 -8.83
CA LYS A 101 23.03 -1.86 -7.80
C LYS A 101 23.36 -2.71 -6.57
N LEU A 102 22.55 -3.71 -6.28
CA LEU A 102 22.85 -4.73 -5.26
C LEU A 102 23.91 -5.76 -5.70
N GLY A 103 24.45 -5.63 -6.92
CA GLY A 103 25.48 -6.52 -7.47
C GLY A 103 24.92 -7.76 -8.15
N VAL A 104 23.61 -7.83 -8.40
CA VAL A 104 23.00 -8.95 -9.12
C VAL A 104 23.22 -8.79 -10.63
N GLU A 105 23.78 -9.81 -11.29
CA GLU A 105 23.95 -9.86 -12.74
C GLU A 105 22.61 -10.21 -13.41
N VAL A 106 21.70 -9.22 -13.51
CA VAL A 106 20.42 -9.41 -14.18
C VAL A 106 20.64 -9.54 -15.68
N LYS A 107 20.08 -10.59 -16.28
CA LYS A 107 20.07 -10.85 -17.73
C LYS A 107 18.66 -10.63 -18.29
N GLY A 108 18.54 -10.62 -19.62
CA GLY A 108 17.25 -10.48 -20.27
C GLY A 108 16.28 -11.61 -19.94
N PHE A 109 15.01 -11.26 -19.84
CA PHE A 109 13.92 -12.18 -19.55
C PHE A 109 12.62 -11.77 -20.25
N ASN A 110 11.73 -12.73 -20.39
CA ASN A 110 10.36 -12.50 -20.81
C ASN A 110 9.46 -12.52 -19.58
N ILE A 111 8.47 -11.63 -19.55
CA ILE A 111 7.48 -11.56 -18.49
C ILE A 111 6.08 -11.26 -19.03
N ALA A 112 5.09 -12.05 -18.64
CA ALA A 112 3.68 -11.70 -18.75
C ALA A 112 3.06 -11.67 -17.35
N PHE A 113 2.26 -10.65 -17.05
CA PHE A 113 1.63 -10.49 -15.75
C PHE A 113 0.20 -9.98 -15.86
N ALA A 114 -0.58 -10.31 -14.86
CA ALA A 114 -1.92 -9.79 -14.63
C ALA A 114 -2.15 -9.52 -13.15
N GLY A 115 -3.14 -8.68 -12.83
CA GLY A 115 -3.54 -8.37 -11.48
C GLY A 115 -5.04 -8.54 -11.24
N ASP A 116 -5.41 -8.99 -10.05
CA ASP A 116 -6.77 -8.89 -9.54
C ASP A 116 -6.91 -7.86 -8.41
N VAL A 117 -5.85 -7.04 -8.23
CA VAL A 117 -5.93 -5.81 -7.43
C VAL A 117 -6.75 -4.80 -8.22
N PRO A 118 -7.93 -4.41 -7.73
CA PRO A 118 -8.75 -3.42 -8.43
C PRO A 118 -8.00 -2.09 -8.59
N LEU A 119 -8.01 -1.57 -9.80
CA LEU A 119 -7.33 -0.30 -10.10
C LEU A 119 -7.94 0.85 -9.27
N GLY A 120 -7.09 1.61 -8.63
CA GLY A 120 -7.53 2.73 -7.79
C GLY A 120 -8.14 2.33 -6.44
N ALA A 121 -8.11 1.05 -6.06
CA ALA A 121 -8.65 0.58 -4.79
C ALA A 121 -7.74 0.84 -3.57
N GLY A 122 -6.62 1.52 -3.74
CA GLY A 122 -5.69 1.80 -2.65
C GLY A 122 -4.95 0.58 -2.08
N MET A 123 -5.03 -0.58 -2.74
CA MET A 123 -4.35 -1.82 -2.32
C MET A 123 -2.90 -1.95 -2.81
N SER A 124 -2.33 -0.89 -3.36
CA SER A 124 -0.92 -0.82 -3.83
C SER A 124 -0.53 -1.87 -4.88
N SER A 125 -1.16 -1.78 -6.06
CA SER A 125 -0.79 -2.64 -7.19
C SER A 125 0.65 -2.42 -7.68
N SER A 126 1.21 -1.22 -7.49
CA SER A 126 2.62 -0.90 -7.79
C SER A 126 3.57 -1.73 -6.93
N ALA A 127 3.43 -1.67 -5.61
CA ALA A 127 4.25 -2.45 -4.69
C ALA A 127 4.10 -3.97 -4.90
N ALA A 128 2.87 -4.43 -5.23
CA ALA A 128 2.65 -5.82 -5.61
C ALA A 128 3.43 -6.21 -6.86
N LEU A 129 3.44 -5.36 -7.91
CA LEU A 129 4.22 -5.60 -9.12
C LEU A 129 5.72 -5.60 -8.84
N GLU A 130 6.21 -4.57 -8.14
CA GLU A 130 7.63 -4.45 -7.73
C GLU A 130 8.10 -5.67 -6.95
N SER A 131 7.33 -6.09 -5.95
CA SER A 131 7.66 -7.23 -5.10
C SER A 131 7.59 -8.55 -5.86
N CYS A 132 6.65 -8.70 -6.80
CA CYS A 132 6.57 -9.86 -7.70
C CYS A 132 7.83 -9.96 -8.58
N ILE A 133 8.26 -8.84 -9.17
CA ILE A 133 9.48 -8.76 -9.96
C ILE A 133 10.70 -9.01 -9.07
N GLY A 134 10.78 -8.42 -7.88
CA GLY A 134 11.87 -8.64 -6.93
C GLY A 134 12.02 -10.12 -6.55
N CYS A 135 10.90 -10.79 -6.29
CA CYS A 135 10.88 -12.23 -6.02
C CYS A 135 11.43 -13.04 -7.24
N ALA A 136 10.98 -12.71 -8.45
CA ALA A 136 11.43 -13.36 -9.67
C ALA A 136 12.93 -13.13 -9.95
N LEU A 137 13.41 -11.89 -9.81
CA LEU A 137 14.82 -11.55 -10.01
C LEU A 137 15.72 -12.26 -8.99
N ASN A 138 15.26 -12.35 -7.73
CA ASN A 138 15.98 -13.02 -6.66
C ASN A 138 16.12 -14.53 -6.93
N ASP A 139 15.04 -15.19 -7.37
CA ASP A 139 15.07 -16.63 -7.72
C ASP A 139 15.90 -16.89 -8.98
N LEU A 140 15.72 -16.10 -10.06
CA LEU A 140 16.29 -16.37 -11.37
C LEU A 140 17.76 -15.95 -11.52
N PHE A 141 18.21 -14.92 -10.81
CA PHE A 141 19.51 -14.28 -11.02
C PHE A 141 20.36 -14.09 -9.76
N ALA A 142 19.81 -14.35 -8.57
CA ALA A 142 20.51 -14.13 -7.31
C ALA A 142 20.54 -15.35 -6.38
N ASP A 143 20.09 -16.53 -6.83
CA ASP A 143 20.01 -17.75 -6.01
C ASP A 143 19.30 -17.54 -4.65
N ASN A 144 18.30 -16.68 -4.62
CA ASN A 144 17.57 -16.27 -3.42
C ASN A 144 18.43 -15.62 -2.30
N LYS A 145 19.54 -14.96 -2.66
CA LYS A 145 20.48 -14.35 -1.69
C LYS A 145 20.14 -12.90 -1.34
N VAL A 146 19.28 -12.22 -2.14
CA VAL A 146 18.83 -10.87 -1.82
C VAL A 146 17.82 -10.96 -0.68
N SER A 147 18.04 -10.19 0.38
CA SER A 147 17.16 -10.22 1.55
C SER A 147 15.76 -9.67 1.25
N LYS A 148 14.76 -10.08 2.03
CA LYS A 148 13.40 -9.51 1.94
C LYS A 148 13.39 -7.98 2.11
N TRP A 149 14.24 -7.46 2.99
CA TRP A 149 14.38 -6.01 3.19
C TRP A 149 14.97 -5.32 1.96
N ASP A 150 15.99 -5.90 1.33
CA ASP A 150 16.57 -5.32 0.12
C ASP A 150 15.57 -5.33 -1.05
N ILE A 151 14.71 -6.35 -1.15
CA ILE A 151 13.61 -6.38 -2.14
C ILE A 151 12.62 -5.24 -1.88
N ALA A 152 12.18 -5.06 -0.64
CA ALA A 152 11.25 -3.99 -0.28
C ALA A 152 11.86 -2.60 -0.52
N LEU A 153 13.14 -2.41 -0.16
CA LEU A 153 13.87 -1.15 -0.38
C LEU A 153 14.10 -0.87 -1.87
N ALA A 154 14.34 -1.90 -2.69
CA ALA A 154 14.45 -1.76 -4.14
C ALA A 154 13.12 -1.28 -4.75
N GLY A 155 11.97 -1.78 -4.26
CA GLY A 155 10.65 -1.30 -4.64
C GLY A 155 10.44 0.16 -4.27
N GLN A 156 10.70 0.56 -3.02
CA GLN A 156 10.61 1.96 -2.60
C GLN A 156 11.54 2.87 -3.42
N ALA A 157 12.77 2.42 -3.67
CA ALA A 157 13.70 3.16 -4.51
C ALA A 157 13.22 3.28 -5.96
N THR A 158 12.47 2.30 -6.45
CA THR A 158 11.84 2.33 -7.77
C THR A 158 10.77 3.43 -7.83
N GLU A 159 9.87 3.50 -6.86
CA GLU A 159 8.87 4.57 -6.76
C GLU A 159 9.53 5.96 -6.74
N HIS A 160 10.55 6.14 -5.90
CA HIS A 160 11.23 7.44 -5.73
C HIS A 160 11.98 7.89 -6.98
N LYS A 161 12.79 7.02 -7.58
CA LYS A 161 13.77 7.40 -8.61
C LYS A 161 13.21 7.30 -10.02
N TYR A 162 12.30 6.35 -10.28
CA TYR A 162 11.86 6.05 -11.64
C TYR A 162 10.41 6.42 -11.91
N ILE A 163 9.60 6.59 -10.83
CA ILE A 163 8.19 6.99 -10.93
C ILE A 163 8.00 8.43 -10.44
N GLY A 164 8.74 8.86 -9.40
CA GLY A 164 8.66 10.21 -8.83
C GLY A 164 7.66 10.35 -7.69
N VAL A 165 7.32 9.24 -7.04
CA VAL A 165 6.44 9.20 -5.84
C VAL A 165 7.30 9.01 -4.60
N ASN A 166 7.28 9.98 -3.67
CA ASN A 166 8.04 9.91 -2.41
C ASN A 166 7.26 9.15 -1.31
N CYS A 167 6.91 7.91 -1.60
CA CYS A 167 6.18 7.04 -0.66
C CYS A 167 7.05 6.60 0.54
N GLY A 168 6.39 6.15 1.62
CA GLY A 168 7.02 5.38 2.70
C GLY A 168 7.32 3.94 2.27
N ILE A 169 7.72 3.11 3.24
CA ILE A 169 8.12 1.71 2.97
C ILE A 169 6.96 0.71 3.16
N MET A 170 5.83 1.14 3.70
CA MET A 170 4.74 0.29 4.17
C MET A 170 4.27 -0.71 3.11
N ASP A 171 4.07 -0.24 1.90
CA ASP A 171 3.43 -1.00 0.83
C ASP A 171 4.29 -2.16 0.36
N GLN A 172 5.55 -1.89 0.07
CA GLN A 172 6.53 -2.91 -0.33
C GLN A 172 6.82 -3.87 0.83
N PHE A 173 6.93 -3.34 2.06
CA PHE A 173 7.09 -4.17 3.24
C PHE A 173 5.95 -5.18 3.37
N ALA A 174 4.70 -4.72 3.29
CA ALA A 174 3.54 -5.58 3.44
C ALA A 174 3.46 -6.66 2.37
N SER A 175 3.72 -6.29 1.10
CA SER A 175 3.73 -7.23 -0.02
C SER A 175 4.83 -8.30 0.09
N VAL A 176 5.99 -7.97 0.69
CA VAL A 176 7.12 -8.91 0.82
C VAL A 176 7.05 -9.76 2.09
N PHE A 177 6.64 -9.17 3.23
CA PHE A 177 6.71 -9.81 4.54
C PHE A 177 5.40 -10.43 5.00
N GLY A 178 4.30 -10.28 4.27
CA GLY A 178 2.99 -10.82 4.62
C GLY A 178 3.02 -12.27 5.09
N GLN A 179 2.15 -12.60 6.04
CA GLN A 179 1.87 -13.96 6.51
C GLN A 179 0.38 -14.15 6.64
N ALA A 180 -0.13 -15.27 6.15
CA ALA A 180 -1.54 -15.61 6.24
C ALA A 180 -2.03 -15.53 7.69
N GLY A 181 -3.18 -14.85 7.89
CA GLY A 181 -3.80 -14.68 9.21
C GLY A 181 -3.02 -13.78 10.17
N LYS A 182 -2.08 -12.95 9.69
CA LYS A 182 -1.31 -12.04 10.56
C LYS A 182 -1.22 -10.64 9.97
N LEU A 183 -1.48 -9.64 10.79
CA LEU A 183 -1.10 -8.26 10.54
C LEU A 183 0.30 -7.98 11.10
N MET A 184 0.89 -6.89 10.67
CA MET A 184 2.26 -6.53 11.03
C MET A 184 2.32 -5.10 11.57
N ARG A 185 2.79 -4.91 12.81
CA ARG A 185 3.20 -3.58 13.24
C ARG A 185 4.63 -3.34 12.81
N LEU A 186 4.82 -2.42 11.90
CA LEU A 186 6.14 -1.98 11.47
C LEU A 186 6.47 -0.64 12.13
N ASP A 187 7.63 -0.54 12.78
CA ASP A 187 8.28 0.73 13.10
C ASP A 187 9.06 1.19 11.87
N CYS A 188 8.56 2.24 11.18
CA CYS A 188 9.16 2.70 9.92
C CYS A 188 10.54 3.35 10.09
N ARG A 189 10.94 3.69 11.32
CA ARG A 189 12.26 4.23 11.65
C ARG A 189 13.30 3.12 11.85
N SER A 190 13.06 2.23 12.82
CA SER A 190 14.00 1.16 13.15
C SER A 190 13.95 0.00 12.16
N ARG A 191 12.86 -0.13 11.42
CA ARG A 191 12.51 -1.28 10.56
C ARG A 191 12.29 -2.57 11.34
N GLU A 192 12.13 -2.47 12.65
CA GLU A 192 11.68 -3.58 13.47
C GLU A 192 10.19 -3.79 13.28
N PHE A 193 9.75 -5.03 13.28
CA PHE A 193 8.35 -5.35 13.13
C PHE A 193 7.95 -6.56 13.95
N GLU A 194 6.65 -6.63 14.23
CA GLU A 194 6.06 -7.69 15.01
C GLU A 194 4.76 -8.17 14.34
N TYR A 195 4.56 -9.48 14.33
CA TYR A 195 3.34 -10.09 13.81
C TYR A 195 2.27 -10.19 14.89
N PHE A 196 1.06 -9.76 14.53
CA PHE A 196 -0.14 -9.89 15.37
C PHE A 196 -1.09 -10.88 14.71
N PRO A 197 -1.53 -11.94 15.43
CA PRO A 197 -2.58 -12.81 14.94
C PRO A 197 -3.83 -11.99 14.62
N PHE A 198 -4.39 -12.23 13.44
CA PHE A 198 -5.63 -11.61 13.01
C PHE A 198 -6.61 -12.71 12.60
N ASP A 199 -7.40 -13.15 13.57
CA ASP A 199 -8.49 -14.11 13.41
C ASP A 199 -9.78 -13.48 13.98
N PRO A 200 -10.37 -12.53 13.23
CA PRO A 200 -11.51 -11.77 13.70
C PRO A 200 -12.79 -12.60 13.62
N LYS A 201 -12.95 -13.60 14.50
CA LYS A 201 -14.12 -14.47 14.55
C LYS A 201 -15.41 -13.68 14.60
N GLY A 202 -16.28 -13.93 13.62
CA GLY A 202 -17.54 -13.20 13.46
C GLY A 202 -17.41 -11.85 12.79
N TYR A 203 -16.23 -11.49 12.23
CA TYR A 203 -16.01 -10.28 11.46
C TYR A 203 -15.32 -10.56 10.12
N GLN A 204 -15.54 -9.69 9.17
CA GLN A 204 -14.87 -9.69 7.86
C GLN A 204 -14.22 -8.34 7.61
N LEU A 205 -13.10 -8.33 6.91
CA LEU A 205 -12.55 -7.11 6.29
C LEU A 205 -13.15 -6.94 4.90
N VAL A 206 -13.74 -5.77 4.68
CA VAL A 206 -14.44 -5.45 3.44
C VAL A 206 -13.94 -4.11 2.91
N LEU A 207 -13.45 -4.10 1.68
CA LEU A 207 -13.10 -2.86 0.98
C LEU A 207 -14.29 -2.40 0.15
N VAL A 208 -14.59 -1.11 0.21
CA VAL A 208 -15.61 -0.49 -0.64
C VAL A 208 -14.94 0.59 -1.49
N ASN A 209 -14.82 0.33 -2.78
CA ASN A 209 -14.17 1.21 -3.76
C ASN A 209 -15.17 2.23 -4.31
N SER A 210 -14.92 3.49 -4.04
CA SER A 210 -15.72 4.61 -4.55
C SER A 210 -15.65 4.78 -6.07
N LYS A 211 -14.63 4.20 -6.74
CA LYS A 211 -14.27 4.42 -8.15
C LYS A 211 -13.84 5.86 -8.47
N VAL A 212 -13.68 6.70 -7.46
CA VAL A 212 -13.01 7.97 -7.66
C VAL A 212 -11.55 7.68 -7.99
N LYS A 213 -11.16 8.05 -9.21
CA LYS A 213 -9.80 7.85 -9.69
C LYS A 213 -8.86 8.79 -8.95
N HIS A 214 -7.76 8.23 -8.54
CA HIS A 214 -6.75 8.92 -7.79
C HIS A 214 -5.38 8.60 -8.41
N GLU A 215 -4.64 9.64 -8.76
CA GLU A 215 -3.25 9.54 -9.19
C GLU A 215 -2.37 10.18 -8.11
N LEU A 216 -1.47 9.39 -7.49
CA LEU A 216 -0.53 9.91 -6.50
C LEU A 216 0.50 10.85 -7.15
N VAL A 217 0.86 10.56 -8.39
CA VAL A 217 1.79 11.40 -9.18
C VAL A 217 1.14 12.74 -9.48
N GLY A 218 1.76 13.83 -9.00
CA GLY A 218 1.22 15.18 -9.19
C GLY A 218 0.05 15.54 -8.29
N SER A 219 -0.34 14.67 -7.37
CA SER A 219 -1.38 14.93 -6.36
C SER A 219 -0.85 15.75 -5.18
N PRO A 220 -1.74 16.26 -4.32
CA PRO A 220 -1.39 16.90 -3.05
C PRO A 220 -0.69 15.98 -2.02
N TYR A 221 -0.43 14.70 -2.35
CA TYR A 221 0.22 13.74 -1.44
C TYR A 221 1.59 14.25 -0.94
N ASN A 222 2.43 14.75 -1.85
CA ASN A 222 3.74 15.31 -1.48
C ASN A 222 3.61 16.58 -0.61
N ASP A 223 2.51 17.32 -0.73
CA ASP A 223 2.25 18.51 0.10
C ASP A 223 1.97 18.12 1.55
N ARG A 224 1.33 16.95 1.78
CA ARG A 224 1.08 16.40 3.13
C ARG A 224 2.40 16.10 3.85
N ARG A 225 3.32 15.47 3.15
CA ARG A 225 4.68 15.22 3.66
C ARG A 225 5.40 16.53 3.97
N ARG A 226 5.36 17.51 3.06
CA ARG A 226 5.98 18.82 3.26
C ARG A 226 5.42 19.55 4.48
N SER A 227 4.11 19.49 4.75
CA SER A 227 3.51 20.05 5.96
C SER A 227 4.12 19.46 7.23
N CYS A 228 4.30 18.15 7.28
CA CYS A 228 4.96 17.49 8.41
C CYS A 228 6.41 17.97 8.58
N GLU A 229 7.17 18.06 7.49
CA GLU A 229 8.55 18.54 7.48
C GLU A 229 8.66 20.00 7.94
N ASN A 230 7.72 20.88 7.56
CA ASN A 230 7.64 22.27 8.03
C ASN A 230 7.46 22.34 9.55
N VAL A 231 6.58 21.53 10.11
CA VAL A 231 6.35 21.49 11.57
C VAL A 231 7.58 20.98 12.31
N VAL A 232 8.22 19.93 11.81
CA VAL A 232 9.47 19.39 12.40
C VAL A 232 10.55 20.46 12.41
N ALA A 233 10.73 21.21 11.31
CA ALA A 233 11.68 22.31 11.22
C ALA A 233 11.39 23.43 12.24
N ALA A 234 10.11 23.79 12.42
CA ALA A 234 9.69 24.78 13.41
C ALA A 234 9.95 24.32 14.85
N ILE A 235 9.68 23.04 15.17
CA ILE A 235 9.96 22.43 16.48
C ILE A 235 11.46 22.41 16.73
N ALA A 236 12.27 21.96 15.76
CA ALA A 236 13.73 21.93 15.88
C ALA A 236 14.32 23.34 16.12
N ALA A 237 13.79 24.34 15.44
CA ALA A 237 14.20 25.75 15.66
C ALA A 237 13.78 26.28 17.06
N GLN A 238 12.67 25.79 17.62
CA GLN A 238 12.21 26.14 18.96
C GLN A 238 13.04 25.50 20.08
N PHE A 239 13.53 24.27 19.82
CA PHE A 239 14.24 23.45 20.79
C PHE A 239 15.63 23.00 20.25
N PRO A 240 16.60 23.93 20.09
CA PRO A 240 17.86 23.63 19.39
C PRO A 240 18.76 22.60 20.11
N ASP A 241 18.53 22.36 21.39
CA ASP A 241 19.26 21.36 22.18
C ASP A 241 18.66 19.94 22.08
N ARG A 242 17.54 19.78 21.34
CA ARG A 242 16.88 18.50 21.09
C ARG A 242 16.95 18.16 19.62
N HIS A 243 17.05 16.86 19.32
CA HIS A 243 17.07 16.37 17.94
C HIS A 243 15.66 15.95 17.50
N PHE A 244 15.21 16.48 16.36
CA PHE A 244 13.94 16.12 15.72
C PHE A 244 14.21 15.83 14.26
N GLU A 245 14.03 14.58 13.85
CA GLU A 245 14.17 14.14 12.47
C GLU A 245 12.81 14.09 11.76
N THR A 246 11.81 13.61 12.48
CA THR A 246 10.42 13.48 11.99
C THR A 246 9.43 13.79 13.09
N LEU A 247 8.12 13.82 12.78
CA LEU A 247 7.06 13.97 13.80
C LEU A 247 7.03 12.81 14.82
N ARG A 248 7.73 11.69 14.56
CA ARG A 248 7.92 10.62 15.55
C ARG A 248 8.61 11.10 16.82
N ASP A 249 9.49 12.10 16.71
CA ASP A 249 10.25 12.66 17.83
C ASP A 249 9.49 13.69 18.63
N ALA A 250 8.39 14.21 18.07
CA ALA A 250 7.59 15.26 18.69
C ALA A 250 6.54 14.68 19.64
N GLU A 251 6.30 15.43 20.70
CA GLU A 251 5.19 15.23 21.62
C GLU A 251 4.18 16.38 21.50
N TRP A 252 3.01 16.23 22.09
CA TRP A 252 1.95 17.25 22.05
C TRP A 252 2.40 18.63 22.52
N THR A 253 3.22 18.69 23.55
CA THR A 253 3.80 19.94 24.08
C THR A 253 4.73 20.63 23.09
N ASP A 254 5.44 19.86 22.26
CA ASP A 254 6.33 20.40 21.23
C ASP A 254 5.52 21.03 20.10
N LEU A 255 4.45 20.36 19.68
CA LEU A 255 3.53 20.87 18.66
C LEU A 255 2.83 22.16 19.12
N GLU A 256 2.31 22.20 20.35
CA GLU A 256 1.69 23.40 20.92
C GLU A 256 2.67 24.59 21.00
N ALA A 257 3.95 24.34 21.30
CA ALA A 257 4.97 25.40 21.40
C ALA A 257 5.23 26.11 20.05
N VAL A 258 4.87 25.49 18.93
CA VAL A 258 5.06 26.06 17.59
C VAL A 258 3.75 26.43 16.88
N ARG A 259 2.60 26.34 17.56
CA ARG A 259 1.28 26.60 16.98
C ARG A 259 1.22 27.91 16.20
N ASN A 260 1.77 28.98 16.75
CA ASN A 260 1.78 30.32 16.13
C ASN A 260 2.96 30.54 15.16
N LYS A 261 3.77 29.50 14.87
CA LYS A 261 4.95 29.57 14.02
C LYS A 261 4.81 28.82 12.71
N VAL A 262 3.77 28.04 12.59
CA VAL A 262 3.41 27.27 11.40
C VAL A 262 2.01 27.67 10.92
N SER A 263 1.64 27.29 9.71
CA SER A 263 0.26 27.50 9.24
C SER A 263 -0.73 26.63 10.02
N GLU A 264 -1.99 27.06 10.09
CA GLU A 264 -3.05 26.26 10.72
C GLU A 264 -3.18 24.89 10.02
N GLU A 265 -2.98 24.86 8.71
CA GLU A 265 -3.00 23.65 7.91
C GLU A 265 -1.85 22.69 8.30
N ASP A 266 -0.60 23.20 8.40
CA ASP A 266 0.54 22.37 8.82
C ASP A 266 0.37 21.87 10.26
N TYR A 267 -0.15 22.73 11.15
CA TYR A 267 -0.45 22.35 12.54
C TYR A 267 -1.49 21.22 12.60
N SER A 268 -2.61 21.36 11.88
CA SER A 268 -3.70 20.38 11.85
C SER A 268 -3.21 19.02 11.34
N ARG A 269 -2.39 19.02 10.29
CA ARG A 269 -1.79 17.80 9.73
C ARG A 269 -0.83 17.12 10.71
N ALA A 270 0.01 17.89 11.41
CA ALA A 270 0.89 17.35 12.44
C ALA A 270 0.10 16.80 13.64
N HIS A 271 -0.99 17.47 14.02
CA HIS A 271 -1.90 17.03 15.07
C HIS A 271 -2.48 15.65 14.76
N TYR A 272 -2.97 15.44 13.52
CA TYR A 272 -3.42 14.13 13.07
C TYR A 272 -2.33 13.06 13.23
N VAL A 273 -1.11 13.33 12.76
CA VAL A 273 0.01 12.35 12.80
C VAL A 273 0.38 11.94 14.22
N LEU A 274 0.43 12.90 15.16
CA LEU A 274 0.66 12.60 16.57
C LEU A 274 -0.46 11.74 17.16
N GLY A 275 -1.71 12.05 16.83
CA GLY A 275 -2.87 11.26 17.24
C GLY A 275 -2.85 9.84 16.65
N GLU A 276 -2.49 9.69 15.38
CA GLU A 276 -2.45 8.41 14.71
C GLU A 276 -1.39 7.47 15.32
N LYS A 277 -0.25 7.99 15.70
CA LYS A 277 0.78 7.24 16.47
C LYS A 277 0.17 6.56 17.71
N ALA A 278 -0.64 7.26 18.46
CA ALA A 278 -1.29 6.73 19.65
C ALA A 278 -2.38 5.70 19.30
N ARG A 279 -3.16 5.96 18.23
CA ARG A 279 -4.23 5.05 17.78
C ARG A 279 -3.67 3.70 17.32
N VAL A 280 -2.55 3.68 16.58
CA VAL A 280 -1.90 2.41 16.18
C VAL A 280 -1.55 1.56 17.40
N LEU A 281 -0.92 2.15 18.42
CA LEU A 281 -0.55 1.41 19.65
C LEU A 281 -1.78 0.89 20.40
N ALA A 282 -2.85 1.69 20.48
CA ALA A 282 -4.11 1.28 21.11
C ALA A 282 -4.76 0.10 20.35
N VAL A 283 -4.71 0.09 19.01
CA VAL A 283 -5.22 -1.03 18.20
C VAL A 283 -4.39 -2.29 18.41
N CYS A 284 -3.07 -2.19 18.52
CA CYS A 284 -2.22 -3.34 18.84
C CYS A 284 -2.61 -3.99 20.18
N GLU A 285 -2.84 -3.19 21.21
CA GLU A 285 -3.29 -3.66 22.52
C GLU A 285 -4.68 -4.30 22.45
N ALA A 286 -5.64 -3.62 21.78
CA ALA A 286 -7.00 -4.12 21.61
C ALA A 286 -7.03 -5.48 20.86
N LEU A 287 -6.20 -5.66 19.83
CA LEU A 287 -6.11 -6.93 19.09
C LEU A 287 -5.56 -8.05 19.96
N ASN A 288 -4.54 -7.79 20.79
CA ASN A 288 -4.02 -8.78 21.73
C ASN A 288 -5.09 -9.25 22.76
N GLN A 289 -6.06 -8.37 23.04
CA GLN A 289 -7.18 -8.65 23.97
C GLN A 289 -8.43 -9.17 23.24
N GLY A 290 -8.43 -9.21 21.90
CA GLY A 290 -9.59 -9.60 21.10
C GLY A 290 -10.73 -8.57 21.10
N GLU A 291 -10.42 -7.30 21.39
CA GLU A 291 -11.39 -6.18 21.50
C GLU A 291 -11.66 -5.54 20.15
N TYR A 292 -12.31 -6.21 19.23
CA TYR A 292 -12.59 -5.70 17.88
C TYR A 292 -13.48 -4.47 17.84
N GLU A 293 -14.32 -4.22 18.83
CA GLU A 293 -15.10 -2.98 18.94
C GLU A 293 -14.19 -1.77 19.19
N THR A 294 -13.18 -1.93 20.05
CA THR A 294 -12.15 -0.89 20.27
C THR A 294 -11.35 -0.63 19.01
N VAL A 295 -10.97 -1.68 18.26
CA VAL A 295 -10.31 -1.54 16.95
C VAL A 295 -11.16 -0.71 16.01
N GLY A 296 -12.45 -1.04 15.88
CA GLY A 296 -13.37 -0.32 15.01
C GLY A 296 -13.56 1.15 15.39
N GLN A 297 -13.66 1.45 16.68
CA GLN A 297 -13.71 2.82 17.16
C GLN A 297 -12.47 3.61 16.73
N LYS A 298 -11.26 3.02 16.87
CA LYS A 298 -10.02 3.68 16.43
C LYS A 298 -9.95 3.86 14.91
N MET A 299 -10.53 2.96 14.12
CA MET A 299 -10.67 3.15 12.68
C MET A 299 -11.52 4.38 12.35
N TYR A 300 -12.65 4.58 13.05
CA TYR A 300 -13.48 5.78 12.88
C TYR A 300 -12.75 7.05 13.29
N GLU A 301 -12.06 7.06 14.43
CA GLU A 301 -11.25 8.21 14.87
C GLU A 301 -10.16 8.56 13.83
N THR A 302 -9.55 7.56 13.22
CA THR A 302 -8.59 7.76 12.12
C THR A 302 -9.26 8.37 10.89
N HIS A 303 -10.46 7.90 10.51
CA HIS A 303 -11.19 8.48 9.39
C HIS A 303 -11.52 9.96 9.62
N ASP A 304 -12.03 10.28 10.80
CA ASP A 304 -12.34 11.64 11.18
C ASP A 304 -11.09 12.56 11.11
N GLY A 305 -9.95 12.05 11.56
CA GLY A 305 -8.66 12.76 11.43
C GLY A 305 -8.18 12.91 9.99
N LEU A 306 -8.30 11.86 9.16
CA LEU A 306 -7.93 11.91 7.74
C LEU A 306 -8.81 12.89 6.95
N SER A 307 -10.10 12.96 7.27
CA SER A 307 -11.05 13.85 6.61
C SER A 307 -10.91 15.30 7.07
N ASN A 308 -10.90 15.54 8.39
CA ASN A 308 -11.04 16.89 8.95
C ASN A 308 -9.72 17.59 9.26
N GLU A 309 -8.63 16.84 9.56
CA GLU A 309 -7.34 17.41 9.97
C GLU A 309 -6.27 17.24 8.88
N TYR A 310 -6.20 16.05 8.27
CA TYR A 310 -5.18 15.75 7.26
C TYR A 310 -5.63 16.12 5.84
N ASP A 311 -6.93 16.30 5.64
CA ASP A 311 -7.55 16.75 4.39
C ASP A 311 -7.15 15.88 3.19
N VAL A 312 -7.37 14.56 3.33
CA VAL A 312 -7.12 13.54 2.30
C VAL A 312 -8.38 12.77 1.92
N SER A 313 -9.54 13.17 2.42
CA SER A 313 -10.81 12.59 2.02
C SER A 313 -11.38 13.20 0.75
N CYS A 314 -12.50 12.68 0.32
CA CYS A 314 -13.40 13.26 -0.67
C CYS A 314 -14.83 12.94 -0.28
N GLU A 315 -15.81 13.65 -0.89
CA GLU A 315 -17.22 13.51 -0.57
C GLU A 315 -17.71 12.05 -0.64
N GLU A 316 -17.23 11.29 -1.62
CA GLU A 316 -17.60 9.90 -1.82
C GLU A 316 -17.08 8.99 -0.71
N LEU A 317 -15.85 9.22 -0.22
CA LEU A 317 -15.27 8.43 0.88
C LEU A 317 -15.94 8.74 2.22
N ASP A 318 -16.21 10.02 2.49
CA ASP A 318 -16.96 10.42 3.68
C ASP A 318 -18.38 9.84 3.65
N PHE A 319 -19.05 9.87 2.51
CA PHE A 319 -20.36 9.25 2.34
C PHE A 319 -20.32 7.72 2.59
N LEU A 320 -19.31 7.01 2.09
CA LEU A 320 -19.17 5.57 2.37
C LEU A 320 -18.99 5.30 3.87
N ASN A 321 -18.22 6.14 4.57
CA ASN A 321 -18.02 6.05 6.00
C ASN A 321 -19.31 6.33 6.78
N ASP A 322 -20.07 7.35 6.39
CA ASP A 322 -21.35 7.67 7.01
C ASP A 322 -22.36 6.51 6.86
N VAL A 323 -22.46 5.92 5.67
CA VAL A 323 -23.31 4.73 5.44
C VAL A 323 -22.85 3.56 6.31
N ALA A 324 -21.55 3.35 6.46
CA ALA A 324 -21.02 2.30 7.33
C ALA A 324 -21.43 2.52 8.79
N ARG A 325 -21.32 3.74 9.31
CA ARG A 325 -21.78 4.11 10.68
C ARG A 325 -23.27 3.83 10.86
N GLU A 326 -24.10 4.28 9.93
CA GLU A 326 -25.55 4.10 10.00
C GLU A 326 -25.98 2.63 9.89
N CYS A 327 -25.25 1.78 9.15
CA CYS A 327 -25.47 0.35 9.08
C CYS A 327 -24.93 -0.42 10.29
N GLY A 328 -24.30 0.26 11.27
CA GLY A 328 -23.72 -0.36 12.45
C GLY A 328 -22.48 -1.22 12.16
N VAL A 329 -21.71 -0.83 11.15
CA VAL A 329 -20.39 -1.42 10.87
C VAL A 329 -19.45 -1.07 12.03
N THR A 330 -18.69 -2.05 12.50
CA THR A 330 -17.85 -1.91 13.70
C THR A 330 -16.76 -0.86 13.54
N GLY A 331 -16.14 -0.76 12.36
CA GLY A 331 -15.15 0.26 12.06
C GLY A 331 -15.04 0.50 10.55
N SER A 332 -14.83 1.74 10.15
CA SER A 332 -14.64 2.14 8.76
C SER A 332 -13.69 3.33 8.65
N ARG A 333 -12.84 3.35 7.64
CA ARG A 333 -11.95 4.48 7.34
C ARG A 333 -11.43 4.44 5.90
N ILE A 334 -10.94 5.57 5.45
CA ILE A 334 -10.17 5.68 4.20
C ILE A 334 -8.94 4.77 4.29
N MET A 335 -8.61 4.07 3.22
CA MET A 335 -7.42 3.22 3.12
C MET A 335 -6.44 3.76 2.08
N GLY A 336 -5.16 3.82 2.44
CA GLY A 336 -4.08 4.31 1.58
C GLY A 336 -3.94 5.84 1.61
N GLY A 337 -3.43 6.41 0.53
CA GLY A 337 -3.10 7.84 0.46
C GLY A 337 -4.29 8.81 0.44
N GLY A 338 -5.52 8.33 0.35
CA GLY A 338 -6.72 9.16 0.27
C GLY A 338 -6.99 9.73 -1.12
N PHE A 339 -7.74 10.82 -1.20
CA PHE A 339 -8.19 11.53 -2.42
C PHE A 339 -9.08 10.70 -3.36
N GLY A 340 -9.59 9.58 -2.93
CA GLY A 340 -10.36 8.58 -3.64
C GLY A 340 -9.97 7.16 -3.22
N GLY A 341 -10.32 6.17 -4.04
CA GLY A 341 -10.05 4.76 -3.73
C GLY A 341 -11.08 4.14 -2.81
N CYS A 342 -10.63 3.42 -1.79
CA CYS A 342 -11.48 2.61 -0.93
C CYS A 342 -11.60 3.11 0.51
N THR A 343 -12.72 2.74 1.14
CA THR A 343 -12.76 2.54 2.59
C THR A 343 -12.44 1.09 2.94
N ILE A 344 -11.75 0.87 4.08
CA ILE A 344 -11.63 -0.44 4.73
C ILE A 344 -12.63 -0.50 5.88
N ASN A 345 -13.36 -1.60 5.95
CA ASN A 345 -14.46 -1.78 6.88
C ASN A 345 -14.29 -3.09 7.65
N LEU A 346 -14.40 -3.02 8.98
CA LEU A 346 -14.47 -4.18 9.87
C LEU A 346 -15.95 -4.47 10.14
N VAL A 347 -16.49 -5.47 9.46
CA VAL A 347 -17.93 -5.73 9.41
C VAL A 347 -18.25 -7.03 10.12
N LYS A 348 -19.21 -7.02 11.06
CA LYS A 348 -19.74 -8.26 11.63
C LYS A 348 -20.38 -9.11 10.53
N GLU A 349 -20.12 -10.43 10.55
CA GLU A 349 -20.67 -11.35 9.54
C GLU A 349 -22.21 -11.22 9.42
N GLU A 350 -22.91 -11.07 10.54
CA GLU A 350 -24.37 -10.89 10.59
C GLU A 350 -24.86 -9.56 9.96
N ARG A 351 -23.96 -8.59 9.78
CA ARG A 351 -24.25 -7.27 9.20
C ARG A 351 -23.81 -7.16 7.74
N TYR A 352 -23.06 -8.13 7.25
CA TYR A 352 -22.39 -8.04 5.95
C TYR A 352 -23.37 -7.81 4.79
N ASP A 353 -24.39 -8.66 4.66
CA ASP A 353 -25.35 -8.56 3.56
C ASP A 353 -26.12 -7.24 3.60
N HIS A 354 -26.57 -6.82 4.78
CA HIS A 354 -27.26 -5.55 4.96
C HIS A 354 -26.37 -4.36 4.61
N PHE A 355 -25.12 -4.35 5.06
CA PHE A 355 -24.18 -3.29 4.73
C PHE A 355 -23.90 -3.21 3.23
N VAL A 356 -23.64 -4.35 2.58
CA VAL A 356 -23.36 -4.41 1.12
C VAL A 356 -24.57 -3.91 0.31
N GLU A 357 -25.78 -4.31 0.68
CA GLU A 357 -27.02 -3.86 0.02
C GLU A 357 -27.17 -2.33 0.17
N GLU A 358 -27.11 -1.81 1.39
CA GLU A 358 -27.35 -0.39 1.67
C GLU A 358 -26.26 0.51 1.06
N VAL A 359 -24.98 0.13 1.18
CA VAL A 359 -23.89 0.95 0.60
C VAL A 359 -24.00 0.98 -0.91
N THR A 360 -24.31 -0.15 -1.55
CA THR A 360 -24.44 -0.24 -3.01
C THR A 360 -25.62 0.60 -3.50
N LYS A 361 -26.79 0.45 -2.88
CA LYS A 361 -28.02 1.16 -3.24
C LYS A 361 -27.90 2.67 -3.03
N ARG A 362 -27.42 3.08 -1.85
CA ARG A 362 -27.36 4.50 -1.47
C ARG A 362 -26.29 5.25 -2.25
N PHE A 363 -25.13 4.62 -2.46
CA PHE A 363 -24.05 5.20 -3.26
C PHE A 363 -24.49 5.37 -4.73
N ALA A 364 -25.12 4.32 -5.31
CA ALA A 364 -25.63 4.39 -6.69
C ALA A 364 -26.72 5.48 -6.84
N ALA A 365 -27.58 5.64 -5.86
CA ALA A 365 -28.62 6.69 -5.87
C ALA A 365 -28.03 8.10 -5.83
N LYS A 366 -26.92 8.31 -5.11
CA LYS A 366 -26.28 9.62 -4.97
C LYS A 366 -25.33 9.95 -6.12
N TYR A 367 -24.52 8.99 -6.57
CA TYR A 367 -23.43 9.24 -7.53
C TYR A 367 -23.69 8.67 -8.94
N GLY A 368 -24.80 7.97 -9.17
CA GLY A 368 -25.18 7.45 -10.48
C GLY A 368 -24.46 6.16 -10.91
N HIS A 369 -23.62 5.60 -10.04
CA HIS A 369 -22.95 4.31 -10.25
C HIS A 369 -22.78 3.57 -8.92
N ALA A 370 -22.77 2.24 -8.95
CA ALA A 370 -22.51 1.43 -7.77
C ALA A 370 -21.01 1.45 -7.40
N PRO A 371 -20.66 1.43 -6.11
CA PRO A 371 -19.31 1.16 -5.67
C PRO A 371 -18.96 -0.29 -5.95
N GLU A 372 -17.71 -0.67 -5.81
CA GLU A 372 -17.29 -2.07 -5.86
C GLU A 372 -16.95 -2.55 -4.46
N VAL A 373 -17.44 -3.73 -4.10
CA VAL A 373 -17.25 -4.30 -2.76
C VAL A 373 -16.35 -5.53 -2.85
N TYR A 374 -15.29 -5.56 -2.06
CA TYR A 374 -14.30 -6.63 -2.05
C TYR A 374 -14.08 -7.14 -0.63
N PRO A 375 -14.62 -8.31 -0.25
CA PRO A 375 -14.11 -9.00 0.92
C PRO A 375 -12.66 -9.41 0.67
N VAL A 376 -11.81 -9.26 1.68
CA VAL A 376 -10.38 -9.60 1.60
C VAL A 376 -9.97 -10.51 2.76
N VAL A 377 -9.01 -11.38 2.48
CA VAL A 377 -8.42 -12.30 3.45
C VAL A 377 -6.94 -11.98 3.58
N ILE A 378 -6.43 -12.01 4.83
CA ILE A 378 -5.01 -11.80 5.09
C ILE A 378 -4.23 -13.02 4.62
N SER A 379 -3.24 -12.79 3.74
CA SER A 379 -2.51 -13.81 2.99
C SER A 379 -1.00 -13.74 3.18
N ASP A 380 -0.30 -14.72 2.60
CA ASP A 380 1.16 -14.73 2.55
C ASP A 380 1.71 -13.65 1.60
N GLY A 381 2.93 -13.21 1.86
CA GLY A 381 3.68 -12.27 1.03
C GLY A 381 4.16 -12.88 -0.29
N SER A 382 5.01 -12.12 -0.99
CA SER A 382 5.53 -12.49 -2.30
C SER A 382 6.26 -13.83 -2.28
N HIS A 383 5.94 -14.69 -3.24
CA HIS A 383 6.53 -16.03 -3.33
C HIS A 383 6.49 -16.58 -4.76
N LYS A 384 7.35 -17.59 -5.00
CA LYS A 384 7.28 -18.44 -6.19
C LYS A 384 6.13 -19.44 -6.02
N VAL A 385 5.27 -19.54 -7.02
CA VAL A 385 4.13 -20.47 -7.01
C VAL A 385 4.52 -21.82 -7.58
N CYS A 386 5.24 -21.83 -8.72
CA CYS A 386 5.76 -23.04 -9.38
C CYS A 386 6.86 -22.70 -10.41
#